data_198653732b731d2c3414e953c4f8c3f6
#
_entry.id   198653732b731d2c3414e953c4f8c3f6
#
_cell.length_a   1.000
_cell.length_b   1.000
_cell.length_c   1.000
_cell.angle_alpha   90.00
_cell.angle_beta   90.00
_cell.angle_gamma   90.00
#
_symmetry.space_group_name_H-M   'P 1'
#
loop_
_entity.id
_entity.type
_entity.pdbx_description
1 polymer ?
#
loop_
_entity_poly.entity_id
_entity_poly.type
_entity_poly.pdbx_seq_one_letter_code
_entity_poly.pdbx_strand_id
1 'polypeptide(L)'
;MHKKRLSISPAWVFRTDNGELFEPVLFRLLETIRDSSKLTAAAEAAGVSYRHAWNLLNRSSDVFGMPLVIMRKGHGTELSALGEKLLWADQRVKARLGPQIDSMASEFNDQIQQLLAGEHPVLRLHASHGYAVALLPEFSDRVEVNLQYRNPEEALTALNRGECDLASFHFPTCPERAREIMAHYQHQLAGKRFRLIRFVTRREGLMMRKDAPVKVHNLSELAASGLRFIGRDRHSGTRILFNLLLRQAGLTEKSINRSPQHEFTHTAVAAFVASGMADVGFGVEAAASQFNLDFVEMASEHYLLLCHEERLGQDNLSHLIELMRSQAFIDRIEHLPGYEPDSPGTITTFEQLLAGTG
;
A
#
# COMPACT_ATOMS: atom_id res chain seq x y z
N MET A 1 -12.75 7.84 -29.00
CA MET A 1 -11.66 6.88 -29.22
C MET A 1 -11.17 6.39 -27.86
N HIS A 2 -11.23 5.09 -27.57
CA HIS A 2 -10.68 4.56 -26.33
C HIS A 2 -9.16 4.78 -26.32
N LYS A 3 -8.66 5.56 -25.36
CA LYS A 3 -7.23 5.74 -25.14
C LYS A 3 -6.61 4.40 -24.77
N LYS A 4 -5.62 3.96 -25.51
CA LYS A 4 -4.81 2.80 -25.13
C LYS A 4 -3.84 3.23 -24.03
N ARG A 5 -4.08 2.83 -22.80
CA ARG A 5 -3.10 2.93 -21.71
C ARG A 5 -2.16 1.73 -21.75
N LEU A 6 -0.88 1.97 -21.52
CA LEU A 6 0.08 0.89 -21.28
C LEU A 6 0.04 0.55 -19.78
N SER A 7 -0.15 -0.73 -19.46
CA SER A 7 0.09 -1.24 -18.12
C SER A 7 1.43 -1.97 -18.11
N ILE A 8 2.28 -1.65 -17.15
CA ILE A 8 3.52 -2.38 -16.91
C ILE A 8 3.30 -3.22 -15.67
N SER A 9 3.35 -4.53 -15.83
CA SER A 9 3.27 -5.46 -14.70
C SER A 9 4.62 -6.12 -14.50
N PRO A 10 5.14 -6.20 -13.26
CA PRO A 10 6.35 -6.95 -12.99
C PRO A 10 6.09 -8.44 -13.23
N ALA A 11 6.93 -9.08 -13.99
CA ALA A 11 6.97 -10.52 -14.12
C ALA A 11 8.28 -11.04 -13.56
N TRP A 12 8.21 -11.76 -12.45
CA TRP A 12 9.35 -12.48 -11.90
C TRP A 12 9.43 -13.81 -12.58
N VAL A 13 10.62 -14.17 -12.92
CA VAL A 13 10.91 -15.51 -13.42
C VAL A 13 11.87 -16.15 -12.43
N PHE A 14 11.38 -17.13 -11.68
CA PHE A 14 12.25 -17.99 -10.90
C PHE A 14 12.93 -18.97 -11.86
N ARG A 15 14.21 -19.08 -11.73
CA ARG A 15 15.02 -20.00 -12.55
C ARG A 15 15.82 -20.90 -11.63
N THR A 16 15.82 -22.20 -11.92
CA THR A 16 16.72 -23.15 -11.26
C THR A 16 18.13 -23.02 -11.81
N ASP A 17 19.10 -23.60 -11.10
CA ASP A 17 20.49 -23.68 -11.58
C ASP A 17 20.61 -24.41 -12.94
N ASN A 18 19.69 -25.32 -13.23
CA ASN A 18 19.58 -26.03 -14.50
C ASN A 18 18.88 -25.23 -15.61
N GLY A 19 18.46 -23.98 -15.34
CA GLY A 19 17.82 -23.09 -16.30
C GLY A 19 16.33 -23.28 -16.47
N GLU A 20 15.65 -24.13 -15.71
CA GLU A 20 14.19 -24.26 -15.74
C GLU A 20 13.51 -23.02 -15.20
N LEU A 21 12.45 -22.59 -15.88
CA LEU A 21 11.66 -21.41 -15.55
C LEU A 21 10.37 -21.81 -14.86
N PHE A 22 10.04 -21.11 -13.75
CA PHE A 22 8.71 -21.18 -13.15
C PHE A 22 7.82 -20.12 -13.77
N GLU A 23 6.75 -20.54 -14.38
CA GLU A 23 5.81 -19.66 -15.04
C GLU A 23 5.04 -18.79 -14.02
N PRO A 24 4.74 -17.51 -14.32
CA PRO A 24 3.95 -16.65 -13.42
C PRO A 24 2.57 -17.23 -13.07
N VAL A 25 2.03 -18.11 -13.93
CA VAL A 25 0.78 -18.85 -13.71
C VAL A 25 0.85 -19.69 -12.43
N LEU A 26 2.01 -20.27 -12.10
CA LEU A 26 2.20 -21.04 -10.88
C LEU A 26 1.78 -20.26 -9.62
N PHE A 27 2.21 -19.01 -9.51
CA PHE A 27 1.92 -18.19 -8.33
C PHE A 27 0.44 -17.83 -8.22
N ARG A 28 -0.24 -17.60 -9.36
CA ARG A 28 -1.72 -17.43 -9.38
C ARG A 28 -2.46 -18.69 -8.93
N LEU A 29 -1.98 -19.86 -9.32
CA LEU A 29 -2.53 -21.12 -8.85
C LEU A 29 -2.35 -21.29 -7.34
N LEU A 30 -1.14 -21.05 -6.81
CA LEU A 30 -0.87 -21.15 -5.38
C LEU A 30 -1.75 -20.18 -4.57
N GLU A 31 -1.86 -18.92 -5.02
CA GLU A 31 -2.70 -17.91 -4.37
C GLU A 31 -4.17 -18.34 -4.30
N THR A 32 -4.77 -18.75 -5.42
CA THR A 32 -6.16 -19.17 -5.45
C THR A 32 -6.39 -20.48 -4.69
N ILE A 33 -5.42 -21.40 -4.66
CA ILE A 33 -5.51 -22.62 -3.85
C ILE A 33 -5.53 -22.27 -2.36
N ARG A 34 -4.70 -21.35 -1.90
CA ARG A 34 -4.71 -20.88 -0.50
C ARG A 34 -6.09 -20.33 -0.10
N ASP A 35 -6.71 -19.56 -0.99
CA ASP A 35 -7.96 -18.84 -0.68
C ASP A 35 -9.22 -19.70 -0.84
N SER A 36 -9.22 -20.66 -1.79
CA SER A 36 -10.40 -21.46 -2.13
C SER A 36 -10.31 -22.92 -1.75
N SER A 37 -9.13 -23.44 -1.47
CA SER A 37 -8.84 -24.87 -1.27
C SER A 37 -9.28 -25.77 -2.44
N LYS A 38 -9.40 -25.20 -3.67
CA LYS A 38 -9.89 -25.90 -4.86
C LYS A 38 -8.99 -25.69 -6.08
N LEU A 39 -8.40 -26.76 -6.59
CA LEU A 39 -7.59 -26.70 -7.81
C LEU A 39 -8.42 -26.33 -9.06
N THR A 40 -9.72 -26.70 -9.10
CA THR A 40 -10.61 -26.30 -10.21
C THR A 40 -10.81 -24.80 -10.26
N ALA A 41 -11.08 -24.15 -9.12
CA ALA A 41 -11.21 -22.70 -9.03
C ALA A 41 -9.87 -22.00 -9.36
N ALA A 42 -8.75 -22.58 -8.91
CA ALA A 42 -7.42 -22.04 -9.21
C ALA A 42 -7.10 -22.09 -10.71
N ALA A 43 -7.43 -23.19 -11.38
CA ALA A 43 -7.24 -23.32 -12.83
C ALA A 43 -8.08 -22.29 -13.61
N GLU A 44 -9.34 -22.11 -13.23
CA GLU A 44 -10.26 -21.13 -13.81
C GLU A 44 -9.74 -19.70 -13.63
N ALA A 45 -9.39 -19.31 -12.40
CA ALA A 45 -8.85 -17.99 -12.08
C ALA A 45 -7.51 -17.69 -12.79
N ALA A 46 -6.70 -18.73 -13.01
CA ALA A 46 -5.44 -18.62 -13.74
C ALA A 46 -5.61 -18.64 -15.27
N GLY A 47 -6.83 -18.89 -15.79
CA GLY A 47 -7.12 -18.97 -17.23
C GLY A 47 -6.51 -20.21 -17.91
N VAL A 48 -6.34 -21.32 -17.18
CA VAL A 48 -5.76 -22.57 -17.70
C VAL A 48 -6.67 -23.76 -17.46
N SER A 49 -6.45 -24.85 -18.21
CA SER A 49 -7.20 -26.08 -17.96
C SER A 49 -6.75 -26.74 -16.64
N TYR A 50 -7.65 -27.50 -16.01
CA TYR A 50 -7.33 -28.29 -14.82
C TYR A 50 -6.09 -29.19 -15.04
N ARG A 51 -6.00 -29.85 -16.21
CA ARG A 51 -4.86 -30.70 -16.55
C ARG A 51 -3.55 -29.91 -16.63
N HIS A 52 -3.60 -28.69 -17.19
CA HIS A 52 -2.41 -27.83 -17.26
C HIS A 52 -1.99 -27.39 -15.86
N ALA A 53 -2.94 -26.93 -15.03
CA ALA A 53 -2.68 -26.55 -13.63
C ALA A 53 -2.06 -27.69 -12.84
N TRP A 54 -2.62 -28.88 -12.96
CA TRP A 54 -2.11 -30.09 -12.30
C TRP A 54 -0.69 -30.45 -12.74
N ASN A 55 -0.43 -30.46 -14.06
CA ASN A 55 0.88 -30.75 -14.61
C ASN A 55 1.93 -29.71 -14.17
N LEU A 56 1.57 -28.42 -14.14
CA LEU A 56 2.45 -27.34 -13.71
C LEU A 56 2.85 -27.50 -12.23
N LEU A 57 1.88 -27.78 -11.35
CA LEU A 57 2.15 -28.03 -9.93
C LEU A 57 3.05 -29.25 -9.72
N ASN A 58 2.80 -30.36 -10.41
CA ASN A 58 3.64 -31.55 -10.29
C ASN A 58 5.05 -31.31 -10.81
N ARG A 59 5.20 -30.77 -12.02
CA ARG A 59 6.53 -30.43 -12.59
C ARG A 59 7.31 -29.51 -11.67
N SER A 60 6.65 -28.48 -11.11
CA SER A 60 7.28 -27.58 -10.15
C SER A 60 7.65 -28.28 -8.84
N SER A 61 6.84 -29.23 -8.39
CA SER A 61 7.13 -30.07 -7.22
C SER A 61 8.35 -30.96 -7.46
N ASP A 62 8.45 -31.55 -8.64
CA ASP A 62 9.58 -32.40 -9.03
C ASP A 62 10.92 -31.62 -9.04
N VAL A 63 10.89 -30.38 -9.49
CA VAL A 63 12.07 -29.50 -9.47
C VAL A 63 12.60 -29.26 -8.05
N PHE A 64 11.70 -29.09 -7.08
CA PHE A 64 12.11 -28.90 -5.68
C PHE A 64 12.31 -30.22 -4.92
N GLY A 65 11.92 -31.35 -5.49
CA GLY A 65 11.90 -32.64 -4.79
C GLY A 65 10.88 -32.69 -3.63
N MET A 66 9.94 -31.75 -3.58
CA MET A 66 8.92 -31.62 -2.53
C MET A 66 7.59 -31.13 -3.13
N PRO A 67 6.44 -31.62 -2.64
CA PRO A 67 5.15 -31.18 -3.16
C PRO A 67 4.90 -29.70 -2.80
N LEU A 68 4.33 -28.94 -3.75
CA LEU A 68 3.85 -27.57 -3.52
C LEU A 68 2.45 -27.54 -2.91
N VAL A 69 1.66 -28.57 -3.15
CA VAL A 69 0.30 -28.71 -2.66
C VAL A 69 0.07 -30.09 -2.07
N ILE A 70 -0.86 -30.18 -1.13
CA ILE A 70 -1.29 -31.41 -0.46
C ILE A 70 -2.78 -31.62 -0.77
N MET A 71 -3.11 -32.73 -1.41
CA MET A 71 -4.50 -33.11 -1.62
C MET A 71 -5.02 -33.94 -0.44
N ARG A 72 -6.10 -33.48 0.19
CA ARG A 72 -6.78 -34.21 1.26
C ARG A 72 -8.15 -34.61 0.80
N LYS A 73 -8.42 -35.93 0.84
CA LYS A 73 -9.73 -36.49 0.48
C LYS A 73 -10.82 -35.85 1.34
N GLY A 74 -11.78 -35.18 0.68
CA GLY A 74 -12.90 -34.50 1.37
C GLY A 74 -12.59 -33.07 1.85
N HIS A 75 -11.33 -32.62 1.84
CA HIS A 75 -10.93 -31.30 2.32
C HIS A 75 -10.34 -30.39 1.20
N GLY A 76 -10.19 -30.93 -0.01
CA GLY A 76 -9.68 -30.16 -1.15
C GLY A 76 -8.17 -30.19 -1.29
N THR A 77 -7.62 -29.10 -1.81
CA THR A 77 -6.20 -28.91 -2.08
C THR A 77 -5.68 -27.77 -1.21
N GLU A 78 -4.65 -28.03 -0.41
CA GLU A 78 -4.01 -27.06 0.48
C GLU A 78 -2.56 -26.82 0.02
N LEU A 79 -1.99 -25.67 0.34
CA LEU A 79 -0.57 -25.44 0.12
C LEU A 79 0.26 -26.30 1.08
N SER A 80 1.40 -26.79 0.61
CA SER A 80 2.45 -27.33 1.47
C SER A 80 3.26 -26.19 2.11
N ALA A 81 4.11 -26.51 3.07
CA ALA A 81 5.04 -25.52 3.63
C ALA A 81 5.94 -24.85 2.57
N LEU A 82 6.33 -25.59 1.51
CA LEU A 82 7.08 -25.06 0.38
C LEU A 82 6.21 -24.16 -0.50
N GLY A 83 4.98 -24.59 -0.81
CA GLY A 83 4.02 -23.79 -1.58
C GLY A 83 3.72 -22.46 -0.91
N GLU A 84 3.52 -22.46 0.41
CA GLU A 84 3.37 -21.23 1.23
C GLU A 84 4.60 -20.33 1.09
N LYS A 85 5.81 -20.86 1.24
CA LYS A 85 7.05 -20.08 1.16
C LYS A 85 7.27 -19.46 -0.21
N LEU A 86 6.95 -20.18 -1.29
CA LEU A 86 7.05 -19.65 -2.65
C LEU A 86 6.02 -18.54 -2.89
N LEU A 87 4.77 -18.75 -2.47
CA LEU A 87 3.73 -17.73 -2.58
C LEU A 87 4.11 -16.46 -1.80
N TRP A 88 4.62 -16.61 -0.57
CA TRP A 88 5.09 -15.47 0.22
C TRP A 88 6.27 -14.74 -0.42
N ALA A 89 7.20 -15.47 -1.05
CA ALA A 89 8.31 -14.86 -1.77
C ALA A 89 7.81 -13.98 -2.92
N ASP A 90 6.89 -14.46 -3.74
CA ASP A 90 6.27 -13.72 -4.83
C ASP A 90 5.51 -12.48 -4.33
N GLN A 91 4.64 -12.65 -3.35
CA GLN A 91 3.84 -11.56 -2.76
C GLN A 91 4.73 -10.47 -2.13
N ARG A 92 5.81 -10.87 -1.46
CA ARG A 92 6.77 -9.93 -0.88
C ARG A 92 7.47 -9.08 -1.95
N VAL A 93 7.91 -9.73 -3.03
CA VAL A 93 8.58 -9.01 -4.14
C VAL A 93 7.61 -8.04 -4.79
N LYS A 94 6.36 -8.45 -5.07
CA LYS A 94 5.29 -7.59 -5.59
C LYS A 94 5.01 -6.42 -4.66
N ALA A 95 4.84 -6.68 -3.36
CA ALA A 95 4.57 -5.64 -2.37
C ALA A 95 5.71 -4.62 -2.22
N ARG A 96 6.96 -5.06 -2.39
CA ARG A 96 8.14 -4.22 -2.26
C ARG A 96 8.42 -3.38 -3.50
N LEU A 97 8.30 -3.96 -4.70
CA LEU A 97 8.68 -3.32 -5.95
C LEU A 97 7.49 -2.77 -6.75
N GLY A 98 6.26 -3.25 -6.48
CA GLY A 98 5.05 -2.82 -7.18
C GLY A 98 4.92 -1.30 -7.28
N PRO A 99 4.93 -0.54 -6.17
CA PRO A 99 4.80 0.92 -6.23
C PRO A 99 5.88 1.64 -7.04
N GLN A 100 7.10 1.11 -7.07
CA GLN A 100 8.16 1.66 -7.91
C GLN A 100 7.88 1.43 -9.40
N ILE A 101 7.41 0.24 -9.74
CA ILE A 101 7.03 -0.12 -11.11
C ILE A 101 5.80 0.66 -11.56
N ASP A 102 4.80 0.84 -10.69
CA ASP A 102 3.61 1.65 -10.96
C ASP A 102 4.00 3.12 -11.24
N SER A 103 4.95 3.66 -10.46
CA SER A 103 5.48 5.01 -10.70
C SER A 103 6.19 5.12 -12.05
N MET A 104 7.00 4.13 -12.42
CA MET A 104 7.65 4.08 -13.73
C MET A 104 6.65 3.93 -14.86
N ALA A 105 5.63 3.07 -14.70
CA ALA A 105 4.57 2.89 -15.68
C ALA A 105 3.79 4.20 -15.90
N SER A 106 3.50 4.93 -14.83
CA SER A 106 2.84 6.24 -14.90
C SER A 106 3.69 7.26 -15.67
N GLU A 107 5.00 7.31 -15.41
CA GLU A 107 5.94 8.19 -16.12
C GLU A 107 6.02 7.85 -17.62
N PHE A 108 6.12 6.57 -17.98
CA PHE A 108 6.12 6.13 -19.36
C PHE A 108 4.82 6.45 -20.09
N ASN A 109 3.68 6.24 -19.42
CA ASN A 109 2.38 6.59 -20.00
C ASN A 109 2.29 8.09 -20.31
N ASP A 110 2.77 8.94 -19.40
CA ASP A 110 2.79 10.39 -19.61
C ASP A 110 3.63 10.76 -20.85
N GLN A 111 4.85 10.24 -20.97
CA GLN A 111 5.72 10.49 -22.11
C GLN A 111 5.08 10.02 -23.45
N ILE A 112 4.43 8.86 -23.46
CA ILE A 112 3.76 8.33 -24.65
C ILE A 112 2.54 9.16 -25.01
N GLN A 113 1.72 9.56 -24.04
CA GLN A 113 0.55 10.39 -24.28
C GLN A 113 0.92 11.77 -24.84
N GLN A 114 2.00 12.38 -24.37
CA GLN A 114 2.53 13.63 -24.93
C GLN A 114 2.87 13.51 -26.42
N LEU A 115 3.36 12.33 -26.85
CA LEU A 115 3.69 12.08 -28.26
C LEU A 115 2.45 11.78 -29.13
N LEU A 116 1.43 11.10 -28.57
CA LEU A 116 0.31 10.56 -29.35
C LEU A 116 -0.89 11.50 -29.46
N ALA A 117 -1.12 12.37 -28.52
CA ALA A 117 -2.44 12.98 -28.34
C ALA A 117 -2.47 14.50 -28.28
N GLY A 118 -1.35 15.20 -28.39
CA GLY A 118 -1.32 16.63 -28.09
C GLY A 118 -1.61 16.89 -26.59
N GLU A 119 -1.82 18.15 -26.23
CA GLU A 119 -2.02 18.58 -24.85
C GLU A 119 -3.30 17.99 -24.23
N HIS A 120 -3.18 16.83 -23.58
CA HIS A 120 -4.22 16.37 -22.66
C HIS A 120 -3.85 16.84 -21.24
N PRO A 121 -4.83 17.33 -20.48
CA PRO A 121 -4.58 17.76 -19.10
C PRO A 121 -4.21 16.54 -18.25
N VAL A 122 -2.94 16.46 -17.87
CA VAL A 122 -2.41 15.49 -16.92
C VAL A 122 -2.34 16.14 -15.55
N LEU A 123 -2.78 15.45 -14.51
CA LEU A 123 -2.65 15.87 -13.13
C LEU A 123 -1.56 15.03 -12.46
N ARG A 124 -0.44 15.67 -12.14
CA ARG A 124 0.72 15.00 -11.52
C ARG A 124 0.52 14.96 -10.01
N LEU A 125 0.38 13.75 -9.48
CA LEU A 125 0.20 13.50 -8.05
C LEU A 125 1.40 12.73 -7.48
N HIS A 126 2.14 13.34 -6.57
CA HIS A 126 3.15 12.65 -5.77
C HIS A 126 2.57 12.27 -4.41
N ALA A 127 2.57 10.99 -4.09
CA ALA A 127 1.86 10.48 -2.92
C ALA A 127 2.61 9.39 -2.17
N SER A 128 2.43 9.34 -0.86
CA SER A 128 2.78 8.17 -0.06
C SER A 128 1.90 7.00 -0.49
N HIS A 129 2.49 5.81 -0.56
CA HIS A 129 1.73 4.61 -0.92
C HIS A 129 0.54 4.41 0.05
N GLY A 130 -0.66 4.20 -0.53
CA GLY A 130 -1.90 3.98 0.22
C GLY A 130 -2.97 3.37 -0.67
N TYR A 131 -3.87 2.58 -0.08
CA TYR A 131 -4.90 1.84 -0.82
C TYR A 131 -5.92 2.77 -1.48
N ALA A 132 -6.34 3.84 -0.80
CA ALA A 132 -7.30 4.79 -1.36
C ALA A 132 -6.71 5.64 -2.50
N VAL A 133 -5.48 6.15 -2.36
CA VAL A 133 -4.84 6.97 -3.40
C VAL A 133 -4.55 6.16 -4.67
N ALA A 134 -4.30 4.86 -4.54
CA ALA A 134 -4.11 3.96 -5.67
C ALA A 134 -5.37 3.84 -6.56
N LEU A 135 -6.57 4.12 -6.02
CA LEU A 135 -7.81 4.09 -6.78
C LEU A 135 -7.98 5.31 -7.70
N LEU A 136 -7.34 6.45 -7.41
CA LEU A 136 -7.56 7.68 -8.18
C LEU A 136 -7.32 7.53 -9.68
N PRO A 137 -6.23 6.88 -10.16
CA PRO A 137 -6.03 6.64 -11.58
C PRO A 137 -7.06 5.70 -12.21
N GLU A 138 -7.63 4.76 -11.43
CA GLU A 138 -8.61 3.78 -11.94
C GLU A 138 -9.96 4.44 -12.26
N PHE A 139 -10.37 5.42 -11.44
CA PHE A 139 -11.64 6.12 -11.57
C PHE A 139 -11.57 7.36 -12.48
N SER A 140 -10.37 7.76 -12.89
CA SER A 140 -10.16 8.99 -13.69
C SER A 140 -10.44 8.77 -15.16
N ASP A 141 -11.61 9.17 -15.62
CA ASP A 141 -12.05 9.08 -17.03
C ASP A 141 -11.85 10.39 -17.81
N ARG A 142 -11.94 11.55 -17.14
CA ARG A 142 -11.88 12.89 -17.74
C ARG A 142 -10.52 13.58 -17.58
N VAL A 143 -9.74 13.18 -16.58
CA VAL A 143 -8.40 13.69 -16.30
C VAL A 143 -7.44 12.52 -16.16
N GLU A 144 -6.27 12.61 -16.76
CA GLU A 144 -5.23 11.61 -16.53
C GLU A 144 -4.50 11.92 -15.23
N VAL A 145 -4.52 10.98 -14.27
CA VAL A 145 -3.78 11.10 -13.01
C VAL A 145 -2.47 10.34 -13.15
N ASN A 146 -1.36 11.09 -13.23
CA ASN A 146 -0.01 10.55 -13.17
C ASN A 146 0.37 10.43 -11.69
N LEU A 147 0.19 9.24 -11.12
CA LEU A 147 0.48 8.94 -9.73
C LEU A 147 1.91 8.40 -9.59
N GLN A 148 2.73 9.11 -8.82
CA GLN A 148 4.07 8.67 -8.44
C GLN A 148 4.17 8.50 -6.93
N TYR A 149 4.68 7.34 -6.50
CA TYR A 149 4.87 7.09 -5.08
C TYR A 149 6.19 7.70 -4.57
N ARG A 150 6.06 8.62 -3.63
CA ARG A 150 7.15 9.36 -2.97
C ARG A 150 6.91 9.39 -1.47
N ASN A 151 7.96 9.57 -0.67
CA ASN A 151 7.77 9.88 0.74
C ASN A 151 7.24 11.32 0.91
N PRO A 152 6.67 11.68 2.09
CA PRO A 152 6.06 13.01 2.27
C PRO A 152 7.02 14.17 2.03
N GLU A 153 8.29 14.05 2.43
CA GLU A 153 9.30 15.09 2.25
C GLU A 153 9.62 15.34 0.76
N GLU A 154 9.80 14.26 0.00
CA GLU A 154 9.99 14.31 -1.45
C GLU A 154 8.77 14.88 -2.17
N ALA A 155 7.56 14.46 -1.79
CA ALA A 155 6.31 14.93 -2.39
C ALA A 155 6.11 16.44 -2.15
N LEU A 156 6.33 16.93 -0.93
CA LEU A 156 6.26 18.36 -0.59
C LEU A 156 7.35 19.17 -1.28
N THR A 157 8.55 18.62 -1.41
CA THR A 157 9.65 19.28 -2.13
C THR A 157 9.32 19.41 -3.61
N ALA A 158 8.79 18.37 -4.24
CA ALA A 158 8.36 18.38 -5.63
C ALA A 158 7.20 19.38 -5.86
N LEU A 159 6.22 19.43 -4.95
CA LEU A 159 5.13 20.40 -5.00
C LEU A 159 5.66 21.84 -4.91
N ASN A 160 6.60 22.11 -4.01
CA ASN A 160 7.22 23.42 -3.85
C ASN A 160 8.02 23.88 -5.09
N ARG A 161 8.52 22.94 -5.89
CA ARG A 161 9.25 23.20 -7.14
C ARG A 161 8.36 23.23 -8.38
N GLY A 162 7.06 22.94 -8.24
CA GLY A 162 6.14 22.84 -9.37
C GLY A 162 6.35 21.56 -10.22
N GLU A 163 7.07 20.57 -9.68
CA GLU A 163 7.32 19.29 -10.34
C GLU A 163 6.08 18.37 -10.30
N CYS A 164 5.15 18.62 -9.36
CA CYS A 164 3.82 18.00 -9.32
C CYS A 164 2.74 19.06 -9.02
N ASP A 165 1.49 18.69 -9.27
CA ASP A 165 0.31 19.54 -9.07
C ASP A 165 -0.32 19.31 -7.71
N LEU A 166 -0.20 18.07 -7.22
CA LEU A 166 -0.68 17.62 -5.92
C LEU A 166 0.39 16.82 -5.19
N ALA A 167 0.45 16.98 -3.87
CA ALA A 167 1.23 16.13 -2.98
C ALA A 167 0.32 15.52 -1.92
N SER A 168 0.48 14.24 -1.58
CA SER A 168 -0.20 13.70 -0.41
C SER A 168 0.46 14.17 0.87
N PHE A 169 -0.35 14.40 1.88
CA PHE A 169 0.09 14.69 3.23
C PHE A 169 -0.81 13.98 4.23
N HIS A 170 -0.24 13.46 5.29
CA HIS A 170 -1.02 12.75 6.29
C HIS A 170 -0.47 13.02 7.70
N PHE A 171 -1.38 13.09 8.66
CA PHE A 171 -1.07 13.30 10.06
C PHE A 171 -2.20 12.74 10.95
N PRO A 172 -1.90 12.43 12.23
CA PRO A 172 -2.90 11.89 13.15
C PRO A 172 -4.12 12.80 13.31
N THR A 173 -5.30 12.18 13.50
CA THR A 173 -6.54 12.92 13.81
C THR A 173 -6.50 13.60 15.18
N CYS A 174 -5.70 13.09 16.10
CA CYS A 174 -5.45 13.73 17.41
C CYS A 174 -4.68 15.05 17.25
N PRO A 175 -5.22 16.22 17.69
CA PRO A 175 -4.64 17.52 17.43
C PRO A 175 -3.23 17.73 17.98
N GLU A 176 -2.92 17.18 19.15
CA GLU A 176 -1.59 17.29 19.76
C GLU A 176 -0.54 16.59 18.90
N ARG A 177 -0.85 15.36 18.46
CA ARG A 177 0.02 14.57 17.57
C ARG A 177 0.15 15.21 16.20
N ALA A 178 -0.95 15.77 15.67
CA ALA A 178 -0.96 16.50 14.41
C ALA A 178 0.02 17.68 14.43
N ARG A 179 0.01 18.49 15.51
CA ARG A 179 0.94 19.62 15.65
C ARG A 179 2.41 19.19 15.67
N GLU A 180 2.74 18.07 16.33
CA GLU A 180 4.12 17.55 16.32
C GLU A 180 4.56 17.08 14.92
N ILE A 181 3.69 16.39 14.19
CA ILE A 181 3.98 15.96 12.81
C ILE A 181 4.12 17.18 11.89
N MET A 182 3.24 18.18 12.01
CA MET A 182 3.32 19.41 11.20
C MET A 182 4.60 20.20 11.49
N ALA A 183 5.05 20.25 12.76
CA ALA A 183 6.31 20.89 13.12
C ALA A 183 7.52 20.20 12.44
N HIS A 184 7.48 18.90 12.22
CA HIS A 184 8.51 18.18 11.48
C HIS A 184 8.64 18.67 10.02
N TYR A 185 7.51 19.02 9.39
CA TYR A 185 7.46 19.52 7.99
C TYR A 185 7.41 21.05 7.87
N GLN A 186 7.69 21.78 8.96
CA GLN A 186 7.56 23.25 9.00
C GLN A 186 8.33 23.93 7.87
N HIS A 187 9.53 23.47 7.53
CA HIS A 187 10.35 24.07 6.48
C HIS A 187 9.72 23.97 5.08
N GLN A 188 9.00 22.88 4.80
CA GLN A 188 8.33 22.68 3.53
C GLN A 188 7.00 23.42 3.44
N LEU A 189 6.33 23.64 4.57
CA LEU A 189 4.98 24.22 4.66
C LEU A 189 4.99 25.73 4.87
N ALA A 190 6.04 26.29 5.52
CA ALA A 190 6.08 27.70 5.89
C ALA A 190 6.10 28.66 4.69
N GLY A 191 5.36 29.76 4.82
CA GLY A 191 5.35 30.85 3.83
C GLY A 191 4.65 30.51 2.51
N LYS A 192 4.00 29.36 2.41
CA LYS A 192 3.27 28.90 1.21
C LYS A 192 1.77 28.98 1.41
N ARG A 193 1.06 29.33 0.34
CA ARG A 193 -0.41 29.33 0.33
C ARG A 193 -0.92 27.98 -0.17
N PHE A 194 -0.83 26.98 0.70
CA PHE A 194 -1.41 25.66 0.41
C PHE A 194 -2.89 25.61 0.72
N ARG A 195 -3.59 24.78 -0.04
CA ARG A 195 -4.94 24.29 0.24
C ARG A 195 -4.89 22.79 0.42
N LEU A 196 -5.66 22.32 1.37
CA LEU A 196 -5.86 20.91 1.65
C LEU A 196 -7.16 20.47 0.99
N ILE A 197 -7.11 19.36 0.30
CA ILE A 197 -8.29 18.67 -0.21
C ILE A 197 -8.46 17.45 0.69
N ARG A 198 -9.56 17.43 1.45
CA ARG A 198 -9.90 16.30 2.31
C ARG A 198 -10.11 15.06 1.46
N PHE A 199 -9.71 13.92 1.99
CA PHE A 199 -9.77 12.68 1.24
C PHE A 199 -10.28 11.52 2.08
N VAL A 200 -9.44 10.92 2.91
CA VAL A 200 -9.82 9.79 3.77
C VAL A 200 -9.19 9.91 5.15
N THR A 201 -9.80 9.26 6.13
CA THR A 201 -9.09 8.81 7.33
C THR A 201 -8.68 7.34 7.16
N ARG A 202 -7.65 6.92 7.89
CA ARG A 202 -7.19 5.55 7.91
C ARG A 202 -6.64 5.16 9.27
N ARG A 203 -6.83 3.91 9.66
CA ARG A 203 -6.31 3.38 10.91
C ARG A 203 -4.92 2.80 10.71
N GLU A 204 -3.99 3.16 11.60
CA GLU A 204 -2.65 2.61 11.69
C GLU A 204 -2.44 1.88 13.02
N GLY A 205 -1.75 0.75 12.99
CA GLY A 205 -1.61 -0.09 14.17
C GLY A 205 -0.61 -1.22 14.02
N LEU A 206 -0.56 -2.04 15.07
CA LEU A 206 0.28 -3.23 15.11
C LEU A 206 -0.39 -4.39 14.34
N MET A 207 0.40 -5.09 13.56
CA MET A 207 -0.03 -6.25 12.77
C MET A 207 0.72 -7.49 13.23
N MET A 208 0.01 -8.59 13.46
CA MET A 208 0.56 -9.86 13.95
C MET A 208 -0.14 -11.03 13.24
N ARG A 209 0.55 -12.17 13.13
CA ARG A 209 -0.12 -13.37 12.65
C ARG A 209 -1.21 -13.82 13.64
N LYS A 210 -2.32 -14.37 13.12
CA LYS A 210 -3.42 -14.90 13.95
C LYS A 210 -2.98 -16.04 14.87
N ASP A 211 -2.05 -16.86 14.40
CA ASP A 211 -1.47 -17.99 15.12
C ASP A 211 -0.25 -17.63 15.98
N ALA A 212 0.08 -16.34 16.10
CA ALA A 212 1.22 -15.92 16.92
C ALA A 212 1.02 -16.34 18.38
N PRO A 213 2.02 -16.99 18.99
CA PRO A 213 1.91 -17.52 20.37
C PRO A 213 1.84 -16.40 21.42
N VAL A 214 2.35 -15.23 21.09
CA VAL A 214 2.30 -14.03 21.93
C VAL A 214 1.62 -12.93 21.18
N LYS A 215 0.61 -12.31 21.79
CA LYS A 215 -0.09 -11.12 21.28
C LYS A 215 0.34 -9.91 22.10
N VAL A 216 0.44 -8.77 21.43
CA VAL A 216 0.73 -7.48 22.07
C VAL A 216 -0.36 -6.49 21.69
N HIS A 217 -0.83 -5.71 22.66
CA HIS A 217 -1.95 -4.78 22.50
C HIS A 217 -1.54 -3.31 22.60
N ASN A 218 -0.28 -3.05 22.96
CA ASN A 218 0.28 -1.71 23.06
C ASN A 218 1.81 -1.75 22.92
N LEU A 219 2.42 -0.57 22.81
CA LEU A 219 3.87 -0.44 22.59
C LEU A 219 4.72 -0.87 23.80
N SER A 220 4.18 -0.76 25.02
CA SER A 220 4.89 -1.22 26.23
C SER A 220 4.98 -2.75 26.25
N GLU A 221 3.91 -3.44 25.90
CA GLU A 221 3.91 -4.89 25.72
C GLU A 221 4.85 -5.33 24.59
N LEU A 222 4.85 -4.61 23.47
CA LEU A 222 5.79 -4.87 22.38
C LEU A 222 7.24 -4.76 22.85
N ALA A 223 7.57 -3.71 23.60
CA ALA A 223 8.91 -3.50 24.11
C ALA A 223 9.33 -4.61 25.10
N ALA A 224 8.41 -5.06 25.96
CA ALA A 224 8.67 -6.11 26.95
C ALA A 224 8.72 -7.53 26.34
N SER A 225 8.08 -7.75 25.18
CA SER A 225 7.90 -9.08 24.58
C SER A 225 9.16 -9.68 23.96
N GLY A 226 10.11 -8.85 23.55
CA GLY A 226 11.26 -9.28 22.76
C GLY A 226 10.92 -9.74 21.32
N LEU A 227 9.67 -9.61 20.88
CA LEU A 227 9.22 -9.99 19.54
C LEU A 227 9.98 -9.19 18.47
N ARG A 228 10.28 -9.86 17.35
CA ARG A 228 10.94 -9.22 16.19
C ARG A 228 9.98 -8.27 15.51
N PHE A 229 10.34 -7.00 15.45
CA PHE A 229 9.54 -5.95 14.86
C PHE A 229 10.09 -5.53 13.50
N ILE A 230 9.22 -5.42 12.48
CA ILE A 230 9.51 -4.82 11.18
C ILE A 230 8.81 -3.47 11.05
N GLY A 231 9.55 -2.44 10.70
CA GLY A 231 9.02 -1.09 10.48
C GLY A 231 9.16 -0.62 9.04
N ARG A 232 8.57 0.55 8.79
CA ARG A 232 8.69 1.28 7.55
C ARG A 232 10.06 1.96 7.43
N ASP A 233 10.39 2.37 6.22
CA ASP A 233 11.54 3.25 5.92
C ASP A 233 11.52 4.49 6.81
N ARG A 234 12.71 5.01 7.13
CA ARG A 234 12.88 6.13 8.06
C ARG A 234 12.23 7.45 7.59
N HIS A 235 12.07 7.64 6.28
CA HIS A 235 11.48 8.82 5.67
C HIS A 235 9.96 8.69 5.47
N SER A 236 9.35 7.55 5.81
CA SER A 236 7.91 7.38 5.72
C SER A 236 7.19 8.11 6.86
N GLY A 237 6.05 8.73 6.57
CA GLY A 237 5.22 9.35 7.60
C GLY A 237 4.76 8.36 8.68
N THR A 238 4.45 7.11 8.30
CA THR A 238 4.14 6.02 9.24
C THR A 238 5.27 5.76 10.24
N ARG A 239 6.54 5.87 9.80
CA ARG A 239 7.67 5.73 10.72
C ARG A 239 7.79 6.91 11.66
N ILE A 240 7.52 8.13 11.18
CA ILE A 240 7.51 9.34 12.01
C ILE A 240 6.40 9.22 13.06
N LEU A 241 5.19 8.78 12.66
CA LEU A 241 4.09 8.51 13.58
C LEU A 241 4.45 7.44 14.62
N PHE A 242 5.01 6.31 14.19
CA PHE A 242 5.42 5.25 15.10
C PHE A 242 6.42 5.73 16.17
N ASN A 243 7.41 6.53 15.75
CA ASN A 243 8.38 7.12 16.66
C ASN A 243 7.75 8.13 17.62
N LEU A 244 6.75 8.89 17.17
CA LEU A 244 5.97 9.77 18.04
C LEU A 244 5.22 8.97 19.12
N LEU A 245 4.54 7.89 18.72
CA LEU A 245 3.82 7.01 19.64
C LEU A 245 4.76 6.35 20.66
N LEU A 246 5.97 5.92 20.24
CA LEU A 246 6.98 5.40 21.16
C LEU A 246 7.38 6.44 22.20
N ARG A 247 7.68 7.68 21.80
CA ARG A 247 8.04 8.75 22.74
C ARG A 247 6.92 9.03 23.74
N GLN A 248 5.67 9.05 23.30
CA GLN A 248 4.50 9.23 24.18
C GLN A 248 4.34 8.10 25.19
N ALA A 249 4.76 6.88 24.83
CA ALA A 249 4.80 5.73 25.74
C ALA A 249 6.06 5.71 26.63
N GLY A 250 6.92 6.74 26.59
CA GLY A 250 8.18 6.75 27.32
C GLY A 250 9.24 5.78 26.78
N LEU A 251 9.08 5.35 25.53
CA LEU A 251 9.93 4.37 24.86
C LEU A 251 10.79 5.02 23.77
N THR A 252 11.79 4.28 23.33
CA THR A 252 12.64 4.62 22.19
C THR A 252 12.70 3.47 21.20
N GLU A 253 13.24 3.70 20.02
CA GLU A 253 13.49 2.63 19.05
C GLU A 253 14.39 1.51 19.60
N LYS A 254 15.28 1.82 20.53
CA LYS A 254 16.15 0.84 21.20
C LYS A 254 15.40 -0.06 22.18
N SER A 255 14.20 0.34 22.61
CA SER A 255 13.35 -0.46 23.49
C SER A 255 12.70 -1.65 22.78
N ILE A 256 12.79 -1.71 21.45
CA ILE A 256 12.11 -2.72 20.62
C ILE A 256 13.15 -3.55 19.88
N ASN A 257 12.93 -4.87 19.82
CA ASN A 257 13.76 -5.79 19.04
C ASN A 257 13.48 -5.63 17.53
N ARG A 258 14.13 -4.66 16.92
CA ARG A 258 13.91 -4.30 15.52
C ARG A 258 14.71 -5.17 14.55
N SER A 259 14.04 -5.59 13.49
CA SER A 259 14.73 -6.09 12.29
C SER A 259 15.68 -5.02 11.76
N PRO A 260 16.89 -5.39 11.31
CA PRO A 260 17.78 -4.48 10.59
C PRO A 260 17.21 -4.05 9.23
N GLN A 261 16.24 -4.81 8.72
CA GLN A 261 15.53 -4.50 7.48
C GLN A 261 14.38 -3.54 7.76
N HIS A 262 13.96 -2.82 6.71
CA HIS A 262 12.77 -1.98 6.70
C HIS A 262 12.08 -2.13 5.35
N GLU A 263 10.79 -1.82 5.31
CA GLU A 263 9.98 -1.97 4.11
C GLU A 263 9.39 -0.63 3.66
N PHE A 264 9.20 -0.47 2.34
CA PHE A 264 8.78 0.80 1.74
C PHE A 264 7.26 0.97 1.67
N THR A 265 6.47 -0.10 1.86
CA THR A 265 5.01 -0.06 1.80
C THR A 265 4.39 -0.77 3.00
N HIS A 266 3.13 -0.44 3.32
CA HIS A 266 2.37 -1.15 4.35
C HIS A 266 2.16 -2.61 3.97
N THR A 267 1.90 -2.86 2.69
CA THR A 267 1.73 -4.20 2.11
C THR A 267 2.98 -5.06 2.31
N ALA A 268 4.19 -4.47 2.09
CA ALA A 268 5.44 -5.19 2.28
C ALA A 268 5.72 -5.50 3.77
N VAL A 269 5.37 -4.60 4.69
CA VAL A 269 5.43 -4.86 6.14
C VAL A 269 4.51 -6.04 6.50
N ALA A 270 3.26 -6.02 6.03
CA ALA A 270 2.30 -7.09 6.31
C ALA A 270 2.76 -8.43 5.73
N ALA A 271 3.27 -8.45 4.48
CA ALA A 271 3.84 -9.65 3.87
C ALA A 271 5.04 -10.21 4.67
N PHE A 272 5.87 -9.32 5.21
CA PHE A 272 7.02 -9.71 6.02
C PHE A 272 6.58 -10.39 7.33
N VAL A 273 5.54 -9.88 7.99
CA VAL A 273 4.95 -10.50 9.18
C VAL A 273 4.27 -11.82 8.84
N ALA A 274 3.45 -11.85 7.81
CA ALA A 274 2.72 -13.04 7.38
C ALA A 274 3.65 -14.20 7.04
N SER A 275 4.82 -13.92 6.43
CA SER A 275 5.84 -14.93 6.13
C SER A 275 6.61 -15.45 7.36
N GLY A 276 6.38 -14.89 8.55
CA GLY A 276 7.09 -15.24 9.79
C GLY A 276 8.53 -14.72 9.88
N MET A 277 8.91 -13.79 9.00
CA MET A 277 10.24 -13.15 9.05
C MET A 277 10.34 -12.09 10.15
N ALA A 278 9.21 -11.51 10.56
CA ALA A 278 9.03 -10.77 11.80
C ALA A 278 7.77 -11.25 12.51
N ASP A 279 7.63 -10.90 13.78
CA ASP A 279 6.50 -11.31 14.61
C ASP A 279 5.44 -10.20 14.65
N VAL A 280 5.87 -8.94 14.61
CA VAL A 280 5.03 -7.74 14.67
C VAL A 280 5.47 -6.74 13.60
N GLY A 281 4.50 -6.07 12.96
CA GLY A 281 4.71 -4.92 12.06
C GLY A 281 3.85 -3.74 12.47
N PHE A 282 4.11 -2.56 11.90
CA PHE A 282 3.27 -1.37 12.07
C PHE A 282 2.87 -0.81 10.71
N GLY A 283 1.57 -0.57 10.52
CA GLY A 283 1.02 -0.04 9.28
C GLY A 283 -0.50 0.04 9.28
N VAL A 284 -1.11 0.20 8.09
CA VAL A 284 -2.56 0.38 7.94
C VAL A 284 -3.32 -0.95 8.03
N GLU A 285 -4.57 -0.89 8.53
CA GLU A 285 -5.44 -2.06 8.70
C GLU A 285 -5.71 -2.80 7.39
N ALA A 286 -5.86 -2.09 6.26
CA ALA A 286 -6.06 -2.72 4.96
C ALA A 286 -4.92 -3.70 4.61
N ALA A 287 -3.68 -3.37 4.97
CA ALA A 287 -2.55 -4.27 4.75
C ALA A 287 -2.63 -5.51 5.65
N ALA A 288 -3.01 -5.35 6.92
CA ALA A 288 -3.23 -6.47 7.82
C ALA A 288 -4.34 -7.40 7.30
N SER A 289 -5.46 -6.83 6.87
CA SER A 289 -6.59 -7.57 6.30
C SER A 289 -6.20 -8.35 5.04
N GLN A 290 -5.45 -7.73 4.13
CA GLN A 290 -4.99 -8.37 2.88
C GLN A 290 -4.18 -9.65 3.14
N PHE A 291 -3.43 -9.69 4.24
CA PHE A 291 -2.59 -10.83 4.61
C PHE A 291 -3.17 -11.65 5.77
N ASN A 292 -4.46 -11.48 6.08
CA ASN A 292 -5.16 -12.21 7.13
C ASN A 292 -4.46 -12.15 8.50
N LEU A 293 -3.90 -10.98 8.84
CA LEU A 293 -3.24 -10.70 10.12
C LEU A 293 -4.24 -10.15 11.13
N ASP A 294 -3.93 -10.32 12.41
CA ASP A 294 -4.57 -9.55 13.49
C ASP A 294 -4.07 -8.12 13.45
N PHE A 295 -4.95 -7.19 13.81
CA PHE A 295 -4.67 -5.77 13.83
C PHE A 295 -5.06 -5.16 15.17
N VAL A 296 -4.17 -4.34 15.74
CA VAL A 296 -4.42 -3.57 16.96
C VAL A 296 -4.21 -2.09 16.63
N GLU A 297 -5.28 -1.33 16.60
CA GLU A 297 -5.24 0.09 16.30
C GLU A 297 -4.41 0.87 17.33
N MET A 298 -3.53 1.75 16.84
CA MET A 298 -2.71 2.65 17.66
C MET A 298 -2.98 4.12 17.37
N ALA A 299 -3.41 4.44 16.15
CA ALA A 299 -3.73 5.80 15.74
C ALA A 299 -4.64 5.80 14.51
N SER A 300 -5.41 6.86 14.36
CA SER A 300 -6.07 7.23 13.11
C SER A 300 -5.41 8.46 12.51
N GLU A 301 -5.32 8.53 11.18
CA GLU A 301 -4.71 9.61 10.42
C GLU A 301 -5.69 10.19 9.39
N HIS A 302 -5.63 11.50 9.21
CA HIS A 302 -6.11 12.13 7.97
C HIS A 302 -5.10 11.88 6.86
N TYR A 303 -5.56 11.44 5.71
CA TYR A 303 -4.79 11.39 4.48
C TYR A 303 -5.42 12.37 3.49
N LEU A 304 -4.67 13.39 3.11
CA LEU A 304 -5.11 14.58 2.40
C LEU A 304 -4.28 14.78 1.14
N LEU A 305 -4.78 15.60 0.22
CA LEU A 305 -4.01 16.08 -0.91
C LEU A 305 -3.77 17.59 -0.74
N LEU A 306 -2.52 18.02 -0.98
CA LEU A 306 -2.13 19.42 -0.95
C LEU A 306 -1.94 19.93 -2.37
N CYS A 307 -2.37 21.18 -2.62
CA CYS A 307 -2.03 21.94 -3.80
C CYS A 307 -1.70 23.40 -3.44
N HIS A 308 -1.07 24.12 -4.35
CA HIS A 308 -1.01 25.57 -4.28
C HIS A 308 -2.40 26.16 -4.54
N GLU A 309 -2.75 27.24 -3.81
CA GLU A 309 -4.06 27.90 -3.91
C GLU A 309 -4.45 28.28 -5.34
N GLU A 310 -3.47 28.72 -6.14
CA GLU A 310 -3.65 29.11 -7.54
C GLU A 310 -4.09 27.96 -8.47
N ARG A 311 -3.99 26.71 -8.02
CA ARG A 311 -4.41 25.53 -8.78
C ARG A 311 -5.89 25.22 -8.65
N LEU A 312 -6.58 25.75 -7.64
CA LEU A 312 -7.96 25.39 -7.34
C LEU A 312 -8.97 25.66 -8.46
N GLY A 313 -8.68 26.61 -9.34
CA GLY A 313 -9.55 26.96 -10.48
C GLY A 313 -9.27 26.18 -11.78
N GLN A 314 -8.35 25.23 -11.75
CA GLN A 314 -8.00 24.48 -12.97
C GLN A 314 -8.95 23.31 -13.20
N ASP A 315 -9.37 23.11 -14.47
CA ASP A 315 -10.35 22.11 -14.87
C ASP A 315 -9.95 20.68 -14.47
N ASN A 316 -8.66 20.33 -14.61
CA ASN A 316 -8.15 19.01 -14.24
C ASN A 316 -8.29 18.72 -12.74
N LEU A 317 -8.04 19.71 -11.88
CA LEU A 317 -8.20 19.55 -10.44
C LEU A 317 -9.70 19.51 -10.06
N SER A 318 -10.53 20.34 -10.71
CA SER A 318 -11.98 20.32 -10.51
C SER A 318 -12.57 18.95 -10.83
N HIS A 319 -12.18 18.32 -11.94
CA HIS A 319 -12.61 16.97 -12.30
C HIS A 319 -12.16 15.91 -11.27
N LEU A 320 -10.94 16.01 -10.73
CA LEU A 320 -10.49 15.12 -9.66
C LEU A 320 -11.34 15.28 -8.40
N ILE A 321 -11.67 16.52 -8.02
CA ILE A 321 -12.53 16.82 -6.87
C ILE A 321 -13.94 16.25 -7.07
N GLU A 322 -14.52 16.39 -8.26
CA GLU A 322 -15.81 15.79 -8.61
C GLU A 322 -15.78 14.26 -8.51
N LEU A 323 -14.72 13.64 -9.03
CA LEU A 323 -14.49 12.21 -8.92
C LEU A 323 -14.45 11.76 -7.45
N MET A 324 -13.67 12.44 -6.61
CA MET A 324 -13.55 12.12 -5.19
C MET A 324 -14.89 12.21 -4.43
N ARG A 325 -15.82 13.05 -4.90
CA ARG A 325 -17.18 13.21 -4.37
C ARG A 325 -18.19 12.23 -4.92
N SER A 326 -17.83 11.48 -5.97
CA SER A 326 -18.76 10.53 -6.58
C SER A 326 -19.08 9.38 -5.64
N GLN A 327 -20.36 8.94 -5.64
CA GLN A 327 -20.79 7.84 -4.80
C GLN A 327 -20.01 6.56 -5.09
N ALA A 328 -19.76 6.26 -6.35
CA ALA A 328 -18.98 5.09 -6.77
C ALA A 328 -17.56 5.06 -6.16
N PHE A 329 -16.91 6.23 -6.06
CA PHE A 329 -15.59 6.34 -5.44
C PHE A 329 -15.67 6.21 -3.91
N ILE A 330 -16.67 6.83 -3.29
CA ILE A 330 -16.94 6.74 -1.85
C ILE A 330 -17.21 5.29 -1.45
N ASP A 331 -18.12 4.61 -2.15
CA ASP A 331 -18.44 3.19 -1.92
C ASP A 331 -17.16 2.31 -2.00
N ARG A 332 -16.27 2.62 -2.93
CA ARG A 332 -15.01 1.86 -3.08
C ARG A 332 -14.07 2.06 -1.91
N ILE A 333 -14.02 3.28 -1.33
CA ILE A 333 -13.23 3.57 -0.12
C ILE A 333 -13.81 2.82 1.09
N GLU A 334 -15.14 2.82 1.27
CA GLU A 334 -15.82 2.15 2.38
C GLU A 334 -15.57 0.62 2.41
N HIS A 335 -15.24 0.02 1.27
CA HIS A 335 -14.83 -1.39 1.18
C HIS A 335 -13.37 -1.64 1.57
N LEU A 336 -12.57 -0.60 1.81
CA LEU A 336 -11.18 -0.74 2.26
C LEU A 336 -11.12 -0.85 3.79
N PRO A 337 -10.64 -1.97 4.35
CA PRO A 337 -10.55 -2.12 5.80
C PRO A 337 -9.75 -0.99 6.45
N GLY A 338 -10.34 -0.35 7.46
CA GLY A 338 -9.70 0.73 8.21
C GLY A 338 -9.58 2.06 7.47
N TYR A 339 -10.26 2.23 6.33
CA TYR A 339 -10.40 3.51 5.64
C TYR A 339 -11.83 4.01 5.75
N GLU A 340 -11.97 5.31 5.92
CA GLU A 340 -13.26 6.00 5.95
C GLU A 340 -13.19 7.26 5.07
N PRO A 341 -14.23 7.57 4.28
CA PRO A 341 -14.31 8.83 3.54
C PRO A 341 -14.28 10.01 4.52
N ASP A 342 -13.37 10.96 4.33
CA ASP A 342 -13.24 12.16 5.17
C ASP A 342 -13.69 13.40 4.40
N SER A 343 -14.99 13.50 4.11
CA SER A 343 -15.57 14.58 3.29
C SER A 343 -14.75 14.81 2.00
N PRO A 344 -14.57 13.76 1.14
CA PRO A 344 -13.64 13.81 0.02
C PRO A 344 -13.92 14.98 -0.92
N GLY A 345 -12.86 15.66 -1.37
CA GLY A 345 -12.96 16.81 -2.25
C GLY A 345 -13.34 18.13 -1.55
N THR A 346 -13.49 18.16 -0.23
CA THR A 346 -13.69 19.41 0.52
C THR A 346 -12.36 20.14 0.68
N ILE A 347 -12.35 21.42 0.31
CA ILE A 347 -11.17 22.28 0.40
C ILE A 347 -11.13 22.93 1.79
N THR A 348 -9.97 22.89 2.44
CA THR A 348 -9.76 23.43 3.78
C THR A 348 -8.32 23.98 3.93
N THR A 349 -8.01 24.49 5.11
CA THR A 349 -6.65 24.87 5.52
C THR A 349 -6.22 24.03 6.73
N PHE A 350 -4.91 24.04 7.04
CA PHE A 350 -4.40 23.39 8.26
C PHE A 350 -5.06 23.94 9.52
N GLU A 351 -5.27 25.26 9.58
CA GLU A 351 -5.89 25.94 10.73
C GLU A 351 -7.34 25.49 10.93
N GLN A 352 -8.13 25.47 9.85
CA GLN A 352 -9.54 25.04 9.89
C GLN A 352 -9.66 23.56 10.29
N LEU A 353 -8.78 22.70 9.77
CA LEU A 353 -8.82 21.28 10.06
C LEU A 353 -8.45 21.00 11.53
N LEU A 354 -7.44 21.68 12.07
CA LEU A 354 -7.05 21.55 13.48
C LEU A 354 -8.04 22.21 14.45
N ALA A 355 -8.79 23.22 14.01
CA ALA A 355 -9.82 23.87 14.83
C ALA A 355 -11.14 23.06 14.88
N GLY A 356 -11.46 22.29 13.82
CA GLY A 356 -12.68 21.50 13.71
C GLY A 356 -12.64 20.14 14.40
N THR A 357 -11.54 19.78 15.05
CA THR A 357 -11.35 18.54 15.82
C THR A 357 -11.55 18.73 17.34
N GLY A 358 -12.25 19.81 17.74
CA GLY A 358 -12.63 20.12 19.13
C GLY A 358 -14.06 19.70 19.46
#